data_b49a05c3e58a9831d2ea302b88ae6dd2
#
_entry.id   b49a05c3e58a9831d2ea302b88ae6dd2
#
_cell.length_a   1.000
_cell.length_b   1.000
_cell.length_c   1.000
_cell.angle_alpha   90.00
_cell.angle_beta   90.00
_cell.angle_gamma   90.00
#
_symmetry.space_group_name_H-M   'P 1'
#
loop_
_entity.id
_entity.type
_entity.pdbx_description
1 polymer ?
#
loop_
_entity_poly.entity_id
_entity_poly.type
_entity_poly.pdbx_seq_one_letter_code
_entity_poly.pdbx_strand_id
1 'polypeptide(L)'
;MSERIYNVLFLCTGNSARSILAESILRKDGHHHFRAFSAGSQPKGAVNPLGIRVLKSLDYPTDDLRSKSWEEFASPDAPVMDFVFTVCDNAAGESCPVWPGQPMTAHWGIEDPAEAGGTDIAKEAAFVAAFRFLKNRITAFTSLPLQGIDRLALGTKLRDIGRSEGATSGERKAS
;
A
#
# COMPACT_ATOMS: atom_id res chain seq x y z
N MET A 1 23.34 6.59 17.79
CA MET A 1 21.94 7.06 17.79
C MET A 1 21.06 6.04 17.09
N SER A 2 20.07 5.57 17.80
CA SER A 2 19.19 4.56 17.20
C SER A 2 18.18 5.24 16.27
N GLU A 3 17.93 4.57 15.19
CA GLU A 3 16.95 5.04 14.22
C GLU A 3 15.65 4.28 14.43
N ARG A 4 14.55 4.99 14.38
CA ARG A 4 13.25 4.39 14.55
C ARG A 4 12.86 3.62 13.29
N ILE A 5 12.30 2.43 13.49
CA ILE A 5 11.71 1.64 12.42
C ILE A 5 10.20 1.85 12.47
N TYR A 6 9.62 2.29 11.36
CA TYR A 6 8.18 2.54 11.26
C TYR A 6 7.49 1.34 10.62
N ASN A 7 6.36 0.96 11.18
CA ASN A 7 5.53 -0.11 10.63
C ASN A 7 4.45 0.48 9.75
N VAL A 8 4.36 0.01 8.52
CA VAL A 8 3.42 0.53 7.51
C VAL A 8 2.56 -0.61 6.99
N LEU A 9 1.25 -0.42 7.02
CA LEU A 9 0.29 -1.39 6.53
C LEU A 9 -0.42 -0.82 5.29
N PHE A 10 -0.40 -1.58 4.20
CA PHE A 10 -1.14 -1.23 2.99
C PHE A 10 -2.39 -2.09 2.91
N LEU A 11 -3.54 -1.45 2.73
CA LEU A 11 -4.84 -2.12 2.70
C LEU A 11 -5.48 -2.05 1.33
N CYS A 12 -6.05 -3.16 0.94
CA CYS A 12 -6.82 -3.31 -0.29
C CYS A 12 -7.91 -4.33 0.04
N THR A 13 -8.96 -4.44 -0.78
CA THR A 13 -10.02 -5.39 -0.47
C THR A 13 -9.52 -6.83 -0.56
N GLY A 14 -8.95 -7.20 -1.70
CA GLY A 14 -8.56 -8.61 -1.94
C GLY A 14 -7.17 -8.99 -1.49
N ASN A 15 -6.33 -8.02 -1.20
CA ASN A 15 -4.92 -8.26 -0.84
C ASN A 15 -4.26 -9.27 -1.79
N SER A 16 -4.38 -9.01 -3.08
CA SER A 16 -3.80 -9.90 -4.08
C SER A 16 -2.93 -9.17 -5.10
N ALA A 17 -3.15 -7.87 -5.30
CA ALA A 17 -2.39 -7.11 -6.29
C ALA A 17 -1.84 -5.80 -5.72
N ARG A 18 -2.66 -4.73 -5.63
CA ARG A 18 -2.16 -3.40 -5.27
C ARG A 18 -1.41 -3.35 -3.94
N SER A 19 -2.00 -3.87 -2.89
CA SER A 19 -1.35 -3.82 -1.57
C SER A 19 -0.13 -4.73 -1.52
N ILE A 20 -0.14 -5.82 -2.27
CA ILE A 20 1.00 -6.73 -2.37
C ILE A 20 2.18 -6.02 -3.07
N LEU A 21 1.90 -5.31 -4.16
CA LEU A 21 2.94 -4.54 -4.84
C LEU A 21 3.54 -3.50 -3.90
N ALA A 22 2.69 -2.77 -3.18
CA ALA A 22 3.15 -1.75 -2.26
C ALA A 22 4.02 -2.33 -1.15
N GLU A 23 3.62 -3.46 -0.59
CA GLU A 23 4.39 -4.11 0.45
C GLU A 23 5.80 -4.46 -0.04
N SER A 24 5.90 -5.04 -1.23
CA SER A 24 7.19 -5.42 -1.78
C SER A 24 8.07 -4.21 -2.06
N ILE A 25 7.46 -3.15 -2.62
CA ILE A 25 8.23 -1.94 -2.92
C ILE A 25 8.83 -1.34 -1.65
N LEU A 26 8.02 -1.17 -0.62
CA LEU A 26 8.51 -0.58 0.62
C LEU A 26 9.50 -1.51 1.31
N ARG A 27 9.29 -2.82 1.24
CA ARG A 27 10.21 -3.79 1.84
C ARG A 27 11.63 -3.59 1.31
N LYS A 28 11.77 -3.31 0.02
CA LYS A 28 13.07 -3.10 -0.58
C LYS A 28 13.53 -1.65 -0.43
N ASP A 29 12.70 -0.71 -0.88
CA ASP A 29 13.13 0.69 -0.98
C ASP A 29 13.28 1.35 0.38
N GLY A 30 12.53 0.88 1.37
CA GLY A 30 12.57 1.46 2.72
C GLY A 30 13.13 0.55 3.79
N HIS A 31 13.88 -0.48 3.44
CA HIS A 31 14.24 -1.55 4.39
C HIS A 31 15.03 -1.07 5.61
N HIS A 32 15.71 0.06 5.53
CA HIS A 32 16.48 0.56 6.68
C HIS A 32 15.59 1.22 7.74
N HIS A 33 14.44 1.75 7.36
CA HIS A 33 13.62 2.57 8.25
C HIS A 33 12.19 2.10 8.36
N PHE A 34 11.78 1.12 7.59
CA PHE A 34 10.38 0.69 7.53
C PHE A 34 10.26 -0.82 7.52
N ARG A 35 9.17 -1.30 8.14
CA ARG A 35 8.68 -2.65 7.94
C ARG A 35 7.37 -2.55 7.20
N ALA A 36 7.22 -3.33 6.14
CA ALA A 36 6.07 -3.26 5.27
C ALA A 36 5.15 -4.45 5.49
N PHE A 37 3.86 -4.18 5.56
CA PHE A 37 2.82 -5.19 5.70
C PHE A 37 1.68 -4.87 4.74
N SER A 38 0.88 -5.88 4.40
CA SER A 38 -0.33 -5.67 3.61
C SER A 38 -1.42 -6.61 4.08
N ALA A 39 -2.67 -6.22 3.83
CA ALA A 39 -3.82 -7.04 4.21
C ALA A 39 -5.05 -6.60 3.43
N GLY A 40 -6.12 -7.38 3.53
CA GLY A 40 -7.38 -7.06 2.89
C GLY A 40 -8.56 -7.35 3.78
N SER A 41 -9.69 -6.66 3.50
CA SER A 41 -10.93 -6.91 4.22
C SER A 41 -11.56 -8.24 3.79
N GLN A 42 -11.35 -8.61 2.53
CA GLN A 42 -11.87 -9.86 1.97
C GLN A 42 -10.76 -10.50 1.13
N PRO A 43 -9.74 -11.08 1.79
CA PRO A 43 -8.59 -11.59 1.07
C PRO A 43 -8.98 -12.72 0.13
N LYS A 44 -8.39 -12.70 -1.07
CA LYS A 44 -8.66 -13.74 -2.06
C LYS A 44 -7.97 -15.06 -1.74
N GLY A 45 -7.01 -15.05 -0.84
CA GLY A 45 -6.28 -16.23 -0.44
C GLY A 45 -5.08 -16.55 -1.29
N ALA A 46 -4.89 -15.84 -2.40
CA ALA A 46 -3.75 -16.07 -3.29
C ALA A 46 -3.29 -14.75 -3.87
N VAL A 47 -1.98 -14.61 -4.02
CA VAL A 47 -1.38 -13.42 -4.63
C VAL A 47 -1.50 -13.55 -6.14
N ASN A 48 -1.80 -12.45 -6.82
CA ASN A 48 -1.96 -12.45 -8.27
C ASN A 48 -0.63 -12.79 -8.96
N PRO A 49 -0.62 -13.80 -9.83
CA PRO A 49 0.63 -14.22 -10.49
C PRO A 49 1.29 -13.14 -11.33
N LEU A 50 0.51 -12.24 -11.95
CA LEU A 50 1.08 -11.15 -12.73
C LEU A 50 1.81 -10.16 -11.83
N GLY A 51 1.27 -9.93 -10.62
CA GLY A 51 1.96 -9.09 -9.66
C GLY A 51 3.32 -9.65 -9.29
N ILE A 52 3.36 -10.94 -9.01
CA ILE A 52 4.63 -11.62 -8.69
C ILE A 52 5.59 -11.52 -9.86
N ARG A 53 5.10 -11.75 -11.08
CA ARG A 53 5.94 -11.72 -12.27
C ARG A 53 6.55 -10.33 -12.48
N VAL A 54 5.76 -9.28 -12.33
CA VAL A 54 6.24 -7.92 -12.49
C VAL A 54 7.27 -7.59 -11.41
N LEU A 55 7.00 -7.96 -10.16
CA LEU A 55 7.97 -7.71 -9.08
C LEU A 55 9.29 -8.39 -9.37
N LYS A 56 9.26 -9.65 -9.79
CA LYS A 56 10.49 -10.37 -10.10
C LYS A 56 11.25 -9.73 -11.26
N SER A 57 10.53 -9.29 -12.29
CA SER A 57 11.16 -8.69 -13.46
C SER A 57 11.83 -7.36 -13.11
N LEU A 58 11.38 -6.69 -12.06
CA LEU A 58 11.93 -5.41 -11.62
C LEU A 58 12.87 -5.57 -10.42
N ASP A 59 13.16 -6.81 -10.07
CA ASP A 59 14.10 -7.15 -9.01
C ASP A 59 13.61 -6.71 -7.62
N TYR A 60 12.32 -6.93 -7.37
CA TYR A 60 11.71 -6.68 -6.06
C TYR A 60 11.39 -8.01 -5.38
N PRO A 61 11.41 -8.04 -4.03
CA PRO A 61 11.23 -9.29 -3.30
C PRO A 61 9.81 -9.83 -3.43
N THR A 62 9.71 -11.14 -3.56
CA THR A 62 8.43 -11.83 -3.58
C THR A 62 8.29 -12.87 -2.48
N ASP A 63 9.33 -13.03 -1.67
CA ASP A 63 9.33 -14.01 -0.59
C ASP A 63 8.29 -13.63 0.46
N ASP A 64 7.55 -14.62 0.95
CA ASP A 64 6.61 -14.47 2.04
C ASP A 64 5.42 -13.56 1.73
N LEU A 65 5.23 -13.17 0.48
CA LEU A 65 4.03 -12.44 0.09
C LEU A 65 2.84 -13.39 0.12
N ARG A 66 1.77 -12.99 0.82
CA ARG A 66 0.57 -13.81 0.90
C ARG A 66 -0.66 -12.93 1.06
N SER A 67 -1.78 -13.43 0.59
CA SER A 67 -3.06 -12.75 0.74
C SER A 67 -3.63 -13.09 2.12
N LYS A 68 -3.96 -12.06 2.90
CA LYS A 68 -4.35 -12.26 4.30
C LYS A 68 -5.35 -11.21 4.76
N SER A 69 -6.07 -11.54 5.82
CA SER A 69 -7.06 -10.65 6.39
C SER A 69 -6.42 -9.56 7.23
N TRP A 70 -7.02 -8.37 7.18
CA TRP A 70 -6.60 -7.25 8.01
C TRP A 70 -6.76 -7.54 9.50
N GLU A 71 -7.57 -8.53 9.86
CA GLU A 71 -7.74 -8.87 11.26
C GLU A 71 -6.46 -9.41 11.89
N GLU A 72 -5.55 -9.93 11.09
CA GLU A 72 -4.24 -10.34 11.60
C GLU A 72 -3.49 -9.19 12.25
N PHE A 73 -3.77 -7.97 11.82
CA PHE A 73 -3.06 -6.79 12.31
C PHE A 73 -3.86 -5.96 13.31
N ALA A 74 -5.08 -6.41 13.61
CA ALA A 74 -5.93 -5.73 14.58
C ALA A 74 -5.85 -6.37 15.98
N SER A 75 -5.18 -7.51 16.10
CA SER A 75 -5.08 -8.19 17.38
C SER A 75 -4.04 -7.52 18.29
N PRO A 76 -4.15 -7.71 19.62
CA PRO A 76 -3.16 -7.12 20.53
C PRO A 76 -1.74 -7.63 20.33
N ASP A 77 -1.58 -8.83 19.74
CA ASP A 77 -0.26 -9.42 19.51
C ASP A 77 0.37 -8.95 18.21
N ALA A 78 -0.38 -8.25 17.36
CA ALA A 78 0.13 -7.79 16.09
C ALA A 78 1.10 -6.63 16.26
N PRO A 79 2.00 -6.42 15.29
CA PRO A 79 2.84 -5.22 15.31
C PRO A 79 1.98 -3.97 15.34
N VAL A 80 2.40 -2.97 16.12
CA VAL A 80 1.68 -1.69 16.16
C VAL A 80 2.04 -0.91 14.91
N MET A 81 1.03 -0.50 14.14
CA MET A 81 1.26 0.24 12.90
C MET A 81 1.45 1.71 13.19
N ASP A 82 2.41 2.30 12.50
CA ASP A 82 2.60 3.76 12.54
C ASP A 82 1.82 4.43 11.42
N PHE A 83 1.66 3.75 10.29
CA PHE A 83 0.94 4.27 9.12
C PHE A 83 0.06 3.17 8.53
N VAL A 84 -1.13 3.56 8.10
CA VAL A 84 -2.04 2.66 7.37
C VAL A 84 -2.51 3.40 6.11
N PHE A 85 -2.20 2.85 4.94
CA PHE A 85 -2.58 3.45 3.67
C PHE A 85 -3.53 2.52 2.91
N THR A 86 -4.69 3.04 2.53
CA THR A 86 -5.59 2.28 1.65
C THR A 86 -5.19 2.55 0.21
N VAL A 87 -5.07 1.49 -0.59
CA VAL A 87 -4.63 1.62 -1.98
C VAL A 87 -5.73 1.28 -2.98
N CYS A 88 -6.94 1.03 -2.50
CA CYS A 88 -8.11 0.90 -3.36
C CYS A 88 -9.28 1.65 -2.73
N ASP A 89 -10.18 2.16 -3.60
CA ASP A 89 -11.30 2.97 -3.12
C ASP A 89 -12.26 2.18 -2.25
N ASN A 90 -12.45 0.89 -2.55
CA ASN A 90 -13.35 0.06 -1.76
C ASN A 90 -12.86 -0.08 -0.33
N ALA A 91 -11.57 -0.31 -0.15
CA ALA A 91 -11.01 -0.43 1.20
C ALA A 91 -11.19 0.86 1.99
N ALA A 92 -11.06 2.00 1.32
CA ALA A 92 -11.23 3.30 1.98
C ALA A 92 -12.66 3.50 2.48
N GLY A 93 -13.65 2.90 1.79
CA GLY A 93 -15.05 3.04 2.17
C GLY A 93 -15.56 1.99 3.13
N GLU A 94 -14.75 1.02 3.50
CA GLU A 94 -15.16 -0.06 4.39
C GLU A 94 -14.90 0.31 5.84
N SER A 95 -15.67 -0.33 6.75
CA SER A 95 -15.49 -0.11 8.19
C SER A 95 -14.23 -0.84 8.64
N CYS A 96 -13.14 -0.12 8.76
CA CYS A 96 -11.88 -0.69 9.21
C CYS A 96 -11.90 -1.00 10.70
N PRO A 97 -11.12 -2.00 11.14
CA PRO A 97 -10.89 -2.20 12.57
C PRO A 97 -10.26 -0.96 13.19
N VAL A 98 -10.39 -0.84 14.49
CA VAL A 98 -9.65 0.18 15.23
C VAL A 98 -8.24 -0.37 15.44
N TRP A 99 -7.26 0.30 14.85
CA TRP A 99 -5.88 -0.18 14.90
C TRP A 99 -5.23 0.23 16.22
N PRO A 100 -4.55 -0.69 16.92
CA PRO A 100 -3.78 -0.30 18.11
C PRO A 100 -2.75 0.77 17.76
N GLY A 101 -2.53 1.72 18.67
CA GLY A 101 -1.51 2.73 18.49
C GLY A 101 -1.92 3.94 17.70
N GLN A 102 -3.15 3.98 17.19
CA GLN A 102 -3.68 5.12 16.45
C GLN A 102 -2.75 5.57 15.32
N PRO A 103 -2.52 4.72 14.32
CA PRO A 103 -1.64 5.07 13.21
C PRO A 103 -2.18 6.24 12.40
N MET A 104 -1.28 6.93 11.72
CA MET A 104 -1.71 7.91 10.73
C MET A 104 -2.22 7.17 9.50
N THR A 105 -3.30 7.69 8.91
CA THR A 105 -3.91 7.05 7.76
C THR A 105 -4.00 8.01 6.58
N ALA A 106 -3.98 7.44 5.38
CA ALA A 106 -4.22 8.21 4.17
C ALA A 106 -4.72 7.27 3.08
N HIS A 107 -5.41 7.84 2.11
CA HIS A 107 -5.92 7.08 0.97
C HIS A 107 -5.01 7.32 -0.23
N TRP A 108 -4.40 6.25 -0.72
CA TRP A 108 -3.46 6.26 -1.85
C TRP A 108 -4.01 5.41 -3.00
N GLY A 109 -5.27 5.57 -3.35
CA GLY A 109 -5.94 4.71 -4.30
C GLY A 109 -5.40 4.80 -5.71
N ILE A 110 -5.32 3.66 -6.37
CA ILE A 110 -5.02 3.55 -7.80
C ILE A 110 -5.97 2.52 -8.39
N GLU A 111 -6.10 2.53 -9.72
CA GLU A 111 -6.92 1.55 -10.41
C GLU A 111 -6.39 0.14 -10.17
N ASP A 112 -7.30 -0.82 -10.15
CA ASP A 112 -6.96 -2.22 -9.96
C ASP A 112 -6.39 -2.80 -11.26
N PRO A 113 -5.09 -3.14 -11.29
CA PRO A 113 -4.52 -3.69 -12.50
C PRO A 113 -5.08 -5.07 -12.85
N ALA A 114 -5.63 -5.79 -11.87
CA ALA A 114 -6.23 -7.10 -12.11
C ALA A 114 -7.53 -7.00 -12.89
N GLU A 115 -8.14 -5.81 -12.95
CA GLU A 115 -9.37 -5.58 -13.71
C GLU A 115 -9.09 -5.24 -15.17
N ALA A 116 -7.84 -5.07 -15.56
CA ALA A 116 -7.52 -4.71 -16.92
C ALA A 116 -7.88 -5.86 -17.87
N GLY A 117 -8.53 -5.51 -18.98
CA GLY A 117 -8.85 -6.48 -20.01
C GLY A 117 -7.83 -6.47 -21.12
N GLY A 118 -8.12 -7.27 -22.15
CA GLY A 118 -7.31 -7.30 -23.36
C GLY A 118 -6.27 -8.40 -23.36
N THR A 119 -5.18 -8.17 -24.06
CA THR A 119 -4.12 -9.16 -24.22
C THR A 119 -3.30 -9.31 -22.94
N ASP A 120 -2.49 -10.37 -22.90
CA ASP A 120 -1.57 -10.56 -21.78
C ASP A 120 -0.59 -9.39 -21.66
N ILE A 121 -0.17 -8.85 -22.79
CA ILE A 121 0.73 -7.69 -22.80
C ILE A 121 0.02 -6.48 -22.17
N ALA A 122 -1.26 -6.27 -22.51
CA ALA A 122 -2.03 -5.16 -21.93
C ALA A 122 -2.21 -5.32 -20.43
N LYS A 123 -2.46 -6.54 -19.99
CA LYS A 123 -2.62 -6.82 -18.57
C LYS A 123 -1.32 -6.60 -17.80
N GLU A 124 -0.22 -7.06 -18.37
CA GLU A 124 1.08 -6.85 -17.75
C GLU A 124 1.41 -5.37 -17.67
N ALA A 125 1.08 -4.61 -18.73
CA ALA A 125 1.29 -3.17 -18.75
C ALA A 125 0.51 -2.47 -17.63
N ALA A 126 -0.70 -2.96 -17.33
CA ALA A 126 -1.49 -2.40 -16.24
C ALA A 126 -0.81 -2.63 -14.90
N PHE A 127 -0.21 -3.80 -14.69
CA PHE A 127 0.53 -4.07 -13.46
C PHE A 127 1.80 -3.23 -13.36
N VAL A 128 2.50 -3.02 -14.47
CA VAL A 128 3.68 -2.16 -14.49
C VAL A 128 3.29 -0.71 -14.15
N ALA A 129 2.16 -0.24 -14.70
CA ALA A 129 1.68 1.11 -14.38
C ALA A 129 1.32 1.23 -12.90
N ALA A 130 0.63 0.23 -12.36
CA ALA A 130 0.29 0.23 -10.93
C ALA A 130 1.55 0.25 -10.07
N PHE A 131 2.55 -0.55 -10.43
CA PHE A 131 3.83 -0.55 -9.74
C PHE A 131 4.45 0.85 -9.76
N ARG A 132 4.46 1.50 -10.93
CA ARG A 132 5.07 2.83 -11.07
C ARG A 132 4.37 3.86 -10.18
N PHE A 133 3.04 3.84 -10.18
CA PHE A 133 2.28 4.78 -9.35
C PHE A 133 2.56 4.57 -7.86
N LEU A 134 2.60 3.32 -7.43
CA LEU A 134 2.89 3.02 -6.02
C LEU A 134 4.34 3.36 -5.66
N LYS A 135 5.27 3.07 -6.56
CA LYS A 135 6.67 3.39 -6.29
C LYS A 135 6.86 4.90 -6.15
N ASN A 136 6.17 5.69 -6.97
CA ASN A 136 6.26 7.15 -6.84
C ASN A 136 5.76 7.63 -5.48
N ARG A 137 4.65 7.07 -5.02
CA ARG A 137 4.10 7.43 -3.71
C ARG A 137 5.03 7.01 -2.58
N ILE A 138 5.57 5.82 -2.66
CA ILE A 138 6.45 5.29 -1.62
C ILE A 138 7.77 6.06 -1.60
N THR A 139 8.29 6.43 -2.76
CA THR A 139 9.51 7.26 -2.83
C THR A 139 9.27 8.59 -2.16
N ALA A 140 8.15 9.25 -2.44
CA ALA A 140 7.83 10.52 -1.80
C ALA A 140 7.69 10.35 -0.29
N PHE A 141 7.03 9.28 0.14
CA PHE A 141 6.83 9.00 1.56
C PHE A 141 8.15 8.76 2.29
N THR A 142 9.01 7.92 1.73
CA THR A 142 10.26 7.57 2.39
C THR A 142 11.24 8.75 2.42
N SER A 143 10.97 9.79 1.64
CA SER A 143 11.79 11.00 1.63
C SER A 143 11.37 12.02 2.66
N LEU A 144 10.25 11.80 3.35
CA LEU A 144 9.76 12.78 4.34
C LEU A 144 10.60 12.73 5.62
N PRO A 145 10.81 13.90 6.26
CA PRO A 145 11.55 13.96 7.53
C PRO A 145 10.64 13.57 8.70
N LEU A 146 10.32 12.28 8.81
CA LEU A 146 9.27 11.81 9.71
C LEU A 146 9.52 12.17 11.18
N GLN A 147 10.77 12.24 11.60
CA GLN A 147 11.09 12.55 12.99
C GLN A 147 11.05 14.04 13.31
N GLY A 148 11.10 14.88 12.28
CA GLY A 148 11.16 16.32 12.49
C GLY A 148 9.91 17.08 12.08
N ILE A 149 8.85 16.38 11.68
CA ILE A 149 7.64 17.02 11.18
C ILE A 149 6.49 16.78 12.14
N ASP A 150 5.67 17.83 12.37
CA ASP A 150 4.52 17.63 13.25
C ASP A 150 3.42 16.82 12.58
N ARG A 151 2.52 16.28 13.40
CA ARG A 151 1.51 15.34 12.95
C ARG A 151 0.53 15.94 11.93
N LEU A 152 0.15 17.21 12.10
CA LEU A 152 -0.78 17.86 11.17
C LEU A 152 -0.14 18.07 9.80
N ALA A 153 1.08 18.58 9.79
CA ALA A 153 1.81 18.79 8.54
C ALA A 153 2.06 17.48 7.84
N LEU A 154 2.40 16.43 8.60
CA LEU A 154 2.63 15.12 8.02
C LEU A 154 1.35 14.58 7.38
N GLY A 155 0.22 14.71 8.07
CA GLY A 155 -1.06 14.26 7.51
C GLY A 155 -1.38 14.92 6.19
N THR A 156 -1.12 16.22 6.07
CA THR A 156 -1.33 16.94 4.82
C THR A 156 -0.44 16.39 3.71
N LYS A 157 0.84 16.16 4.01
CA LYS A 157 1.76 15.61 3.02
C LYS A 157 1.37 14.21 2.58
N LEU A 158 0.91 13.39 3.50
CA LEU A 158 0.47 12.03 3.16
C LEU A 158 -0.73 12.05 2.22
N ARG A 159 -1.68 12.95 2.46
CA ARG A 159 -2.83 13.10 1.57
C ARG A 159 -2.42 13.62 0.20
N ASP A 160 -1.49 14.56 0.16
CA ASP A 160 -1.00 15.10 -1.11
C ASP A 160 -0.32 14.01 -1.94
N ILE A 161 0.46 13.16 -1.29
CA ILE A 161 1.08 12.02 -1.98
C ILE A 161 0.01 11.15 -2.63
N GLY A 162 -1.10 10.91 -1.94
CA GLY A 162 -2.18 10.09 -2.46
C GLY A 162 -2.86 10.67 -3.68
N ARG A 163 -2.71 11.97 -3.93
CA ARG A 163 -3.31 12.64 -5.08
C ARG A 163 -2.40 12.70 -6.30
N SER A 164 -1.23 12.08 -6.21
CA SER A 164 -0.27 12.11 -7.32
C SER A 164 -0.77 11.29 -8.50
N GLU A 165 0.02 11.28 -9.58
CA GLU A 165 -0.36 10.62 -10.83
C GLU A 165 -0.89 9.21 -10.59
N GLY A 166 -1.98 8.86 -11.29
CA GLY A 166 -2.61 7.55 -11.18
C GLY A 166 -3.66 7.47 -10.10
N ALA A 167 -3.88 8.55 -9.35
CA ALA A 167 -4.82 8.53 -8.23
C ALA A 167 -6.24 8.29 -8.70
N THR A 168 -6.93 7.39 -8.00
CA THR A 168 -8.38 7.30 -8.04
C THR A 168 -8.88 7.97 -6.77
N SER A 169 -9.98 8.68 -6.86
CA SER A 169 -10.47 9.39 -5.69
C SER A 169 -11.99 9.31 -5.65
N GLY A 170 -12.52 9.01 -4.48
CA GLY A 170 -13.96 9.09 -4.30
C GLY A 170 -14.48 10.48 -4.60
N GLU A 171 -13.64 11.50 -4.46
CA GLU A 171 -14.04 12.87 -4.75
C GLU A 171 -14.42 13.08 -6.20
N ARG A 172 -13.74 12.40 -7.13
CA ARG A 172 -14.07 12.52 -8.54
C ARG A 172 -15.45 12.00 -8.86
N LYS A 173 -15.93 11.05 -8.08
CA LYS A 173 -17.25 10.48 -8.28
C LYS A 173 -18.34 11.39 -7.78
N ALA A 174 -18.01 12.27 -6.86
CA ALA A 174 -18.98 13.19 -6.28
C ALA A 174 -19.26 14.39 -7.18
N SER A 175 -18.41 14.63 -8.15
CA SER A 175 -18.54 15.76 -9.04
C SER A 175 -19.54 15.51 -10.17
#